data_292d12c19150305548f71bd425319a20
#
_entry.id   292d12c19150305548f71bd425319a20
#
_cell.length_a   1.000
_cell.length_b   1.000
_cell.length_c   1.000
_cell.angle_alpha   90.00
_cell.angle_beta   90.00
_cell.angle_gamma   90.00
#
_symmetry.space_group_name_H-M   'P 1'
#
loop_
_entity.id
_entity.type
_entity.pdbx_description
1 polymer ?
#
loop_
_entity_poly.entity_id
_entity_poly.type
_entity_poly.pdbx_seq_one_letter_code
_entity_poly.pdbx_strand_id
1 'polypeptide(L)'
;MVCVSYRLFESCLGGNYGLLDQQLAIEFLVSNCEKINCDPTRVTLFGESAGGESVSFQVLNEKSAEMVTSGIIQSGPAMFDIQLSQVCFFIALIGFNNI
;
A
#
# COMPACT_ATOMS: atom_id res chain seq x y z
N MET A 1 -0.84 -13.01 2.56
CA MET A 1 -1.49 -11.84 1.94
C MET A 1 -2.31 -11.12 2.98
N VAL A 2 -2.16 -9.82 3.12
CA VAL A 2 -2.95 -8.97 4.03
C VAL A 2 -3.70 -7.93 3.22
N CYS A 3 -5.00 -7.81 3.48
CA CYS A 3 -5.83 -6.77 2.89
C CYS A 3 -5.99 -5.63 3.90
N VAL A 4 -5.91 -4.39 3.42
CA VAL A 4 -6.03 -3.20 4.25
C VAL A 4 -7.29 -2.44 3.91
N SER A 5 -8.09 -2.12 4.91
CA SER A 5 -9.19 -1.17 4.81
C SER A 5 -8.70 0.22 5.23
N TYR A 6 -9.01 1.22 4.46
CA TYR A 6 -8.58 2.59 4.70
C TYR A 6 -9.69 3.58 4.36
N ARG A 7 -9.56 4.82 4.81
CA ARG A 7 -10.56 5.86 4.59
C ARG A 7 -10.58 6.30 3.12
N LEU A 8 -11.78 6.38 2.54
CA LEU A 8 -11.97 6.67 1.12
C LEU A 8 -12.32 8.12 0.83
N PHE A 9 -12.85 8.84 1.78
CA PHE A 9 -13.38 10.19 1.56
C PHE A 9 -12.95 11.18 2.63
N GLU A 10 -12.73 12.39 2.20
CA GLU A 10 -12.30 13.48 3.06
C GLU A 10 -13.07 14.74 2.77
N SER A 11 -13.88 15.09 3.73
CA SER A 11 -14.46 16.41 3.78
C SER A 11 -13.60 17.29 4.68
N CYS A 12 -13.17 18.41 4.22
CA CYS A 12 -12.83 19.60 5.01
C CYS A 12 -11.47 19.75 5.70
N LEU A 13 -10.61 18.74 5.86
CA LEU A 13 -9.44 18.85 6.74
C LEU A 13 -8.07 18.56 6.11
N GLY A 14 -7.95 18.68 4.86
CA GLY A 14 -6.64 18.51 4.18
C GLY A 14 -6.43 17.15 3.56
N GLY A 15 -6.25 16.61 2.64
CA GLY A 15 -6.30 15.39 1.87
C GLY A 15 -5.32 14.28 2.28
N ASN A 16 -5.39 13.17 1.55
CA ASN A 16 -4.46 12.03 1.63
C ASN A 16 -4.61 11.11 2.85
N TYR A 17 -5.71 11.15 3.60
CA TYR A 17 -5.92 10.25 4.74
C TYR A 17 -5.85 8.77 4.34
N GLY A 18 -6.42 8.41 3.19
CA GLY A 18 -6.35 7.04 2.68
C GLY A 18 -4.91 6.57 2.43
N LEU A 19 -4.09 7.39 1.81
CA LEU A 19 -2.68 7.10 1.56
C LEU A 19 -1.87 7.04 2.86
N LEU A 20 -2.19 7.90 3.83
CA LEU A 20 -1.57 7.89 5.15
C LEU A 20 -1.97 6.65 5.95
N ASP A 21 -3.24 6.23 5.87
CA ASP A 21 -3.71 4.98 6.48
C ASP A 21 -2.99 3.76 5.90
N GLN A 22 -2.78 3.74 4.58
CA GLN A 22 -2.01 2.70 3.90
C GLN A 22 -0.54 2.68 4.36
N GLN A 23 0.09 3.84 4.46
CA GLN A 23 1.45 3.95 4.96
C GLN A 23 1.56 3.42 6.39
N LEU A 24 0.63 3.80 7.27
CA LEU A 24 0.58 3.30 8.64
C LEU A 24 0.40 1.78 8.71
N ALA A 25 -0.41 1.23 7.81
CA ALA A 25 -0.58 -0.23 7.70
C ALA A 25 0.71 -0.94 7.27
N ILE A 26 1.47 -0.37 6.31
CA ILE A 26 2.78 -0.89 5.91
C ILE A 26 3.74 -0.88 7.09
N GLU A 27 3.85 0.25 7.79
CA GLU A 27 4.68 0.40 8.99
C GLU A 27 4.33 -0.64 10.07
N PHE A 28 3.03 -0.80 10.34
CA PHE A 28 2.54 -1.78 11.33
C PHE A 28 2.91 -3.21 10.94
N LEU A 29 2.71 -3.59 9.68
CA LEU A 29 2.99 -4.94 9.20
C LEU A 29 4.50 -5.25 9.23
N VAL A 30 5.32 -4.35 8.75
CA VAL A 30 6.79 -4.51 8.77
C VAL A 30 7.31 -4.62 10.21
N SER A 31 6.81 -3.77 11.11
CA SER A 31 7.22 -3.80 12.52
C SER A 31 6.75 -5.04 13.29
N ASN A 32 5.76 -5.74 12.80
CA ASN A 32 5.21 -6.95 13.42
C ASN A 32 5.45 -8.23 12.61
N CYS A 33 6.34 -8.20 11.62
CA CYS A 33 6.61 -9.33 10.72
C CYS A 33 6.91 -10.64 11.44
N GLU A 34 7.66 -10.60 12.54
CA GLU A 34 7.95 -11.80 13.34
C GLU A 34 6.67 -12.45 13.88
N LYS A 35 5.70 -11.64 14.32
CA LYS A 35 4.45 -12.15 14.90
C LYS A 35 3.50 -12.76 13.86
N ILE A 36 3.58 -12.31 12.62
CA ILE A 36 2.74 -12.77 11.52
C ILE A 36 3.50 -13.66 10.52
N ASN A 37 4.73 -14.06 10.90
CA ASN A 37 5.59 -14.93 10.11
C ASN A 37 5.86 -14.41 8.70
N CYS A 38 6.18 -13.12 8.59
CA CYS A 38 6.63 -12.50 7.34
C CYS A 38 8.12 -12.12 7.39
N ASP A 39 8.66 -11.82 6.23
CA ASP A 39 10.02 -11.32 6.08
C ASP A 39 9.98 -9.81 5.77
N PRO A 40 10.45 -8.94 6.68
CA PRO A 40 10.40 -7.50 6.48
C PRO A 40 11.31 -7.01 5.34
N THR A 41 12.23 -7.85 4.85
CA THR A 41 13.09 -7.53 3.70
C THR A 41 12.46 -7.89 2.36
N ARG A 42 11.26 -8.47 2.36
CA ARG A 42 10.57 -8.99 1.17
C ARG A 42 9.11 -8.57 1.14
N VAL A 43 8.88 -7.27 1.22
CA VAL A 43 7.53 -6.69 1.22
C VAL A 43 7.15 -6.27 -0.19
N THR A 44 6.09 -6.85 -0.72
CA THR A 44 5.53 -6.50 -2.03
C THR A 44 4.16 -5.88 -1.86
N LEU A 45 3.96 -4.71 -2.42
CA LEU A 45 2.65 -4.10 -2.55
C LEU A 45 1.99 -4.55 -3.86
N PHE A 46 0.68 -4.76 -3.80
CA PHE A 46 -0.10 -5.12 -4.96
C PHE A 46 -1.41 -4.34 -4.99
N GLY A 47 -1.76 -3.80 -6.14
CA GLY A 47 -3.01 -3.05 -6.30
C GLY A 47 -3.51 -3.00 -7.73
N GLU A 48 -4.84 -2.91 -7.86
CA GLU A 48 -5.54 -2.78 -9.14
C GLU A 48 -6.32 -1.47 -9.19
N SER A 49 -6.35 -0.81 -10.36
CA SER A 49 -7.03 0.49 -10.57
C SER A 49 -6.52 1.54 -9.58
N ALA A 50 -7.36 2.20 -8.78
CA ALA A 50 -6.89 3.11 -7.74
C ALA A 50 -6.02 2.45 -6.67
N GLY A 51 -6.12 1.13 -6.49
CA GLY A 51 -5.15 0.36 -5.70
C GLY A 51 -3.78 0.32 -6.37
N GLY A 52 -3.71 0.20 -7.69
CA GLY A 52 -2.47 0.31 -8.47
C GLY A 52 -1.87 1.71 -8.37
N GLU A 53 -2.70 2.74 -8.47
CA GLU A 53 -2.31 4.14 -8.24
C GLU A 53 -1.76 4.35 -6.82
N SER A 54 -2.44 3.81 -5.81
CA SER A 54 -1.96 3.83 -4.43
C SER A 54 -0.60 3.15 -4.27
N VAL A 55 -0.39 1.99 -4.89
CA VAL A 55 0.92 1.33 -4.91
C VAL A 55 1.98 2.24 -5.53
N SER A 56 1.65 2.89 -6.65
CA SER A 56 2.58 3.84 -7.30
C SER A 56 2.98 4.97 -6.36
N PHE A 57 2.03 5.56 -5.64
CA PHE A 57 2.32 6.61 -4.66
C PHE A 57 3.16 6.10 -3.49
N GLN A 58 2.85 4.90 -2.97
CA GLN A 58 3.61 4.34 -1.85
C GLN A 58 5.06 3.99 -2.23
N VAL A 59 5.33 3.50 -3.42
CA VAL A 59 6.70 3.20 -3.86
C VAL A 59 7.51 4.46 -4.20
N LEU A 60 6.85 5.59 -4.46
CA LEU A 60 7.48 6.88 -4.68
C LEU A 60 7.63 7.71 -3.40
N ASN A 61 6.92 7.36 -2.35
CA ASN A 61 7.00 8.03 -1.05
C ASN A 61 8.23 7.54 -0.29
N GLU A 62 9.13 8.44 0.11
CA GLU A 62 10.40 8.12 0.77
C GLU A 62 10.23 7.16 1.96
N LYS A 63 9.26 7.43 2.83
CA LYS A 63 9.01 6.60 4.01
C LYS A 63 8.57 5.17 3.67
N SER A 64 7.63 5.03 2.75
CA SER A 64 7.13 3.71 2.35
C SER A 64 8.16 2.97 1.51
N ALA A 65 8.92 3.67 0.67
CA ALA A 65 9.95 3.08 -0.19
C ALA A 65 11.06 2.37 0.61
N GLU A 66 11.37 2.84 1.81
CA GLU A 66 12.34 2.17 2.69
C GLU A 66 11.85 0.80 3.20
N MET A 67 10.55 0.60 3.24
CA MET A 67 9.91 -0.60 3.78
C MET A 67 9.42 -1.57 2.70
N VAL A 68 9.36 -1.13 1.45
CA VAL A 68 8.77 -1.88 0.34
C VAL A 68 9.85 -2.32 -0.63
N THR A 69 9.91 -3.60 -0.93
CA THR A 69 10.89 -4.18 -1.85
C THR A 69 10.43 -4.11 -3.30
N SER A 70 9.13 -4.26 -3.55
CA SER A 70 8.56 -4.29 -4.90
C SER A 70 7.08 -3.89 -4.91
N GLY A 71 6.59 -3.48 -6.08
CA GLY A 71 5.20 -3.15 -6.32
C GLY A 71 4.66 -3.82 -7.57
N ILE A 72 3.43 -4.33 -7.50
CA ILE A 72 2.67 -4.82 -8.65
C ILE A 72 1.52 -3.85 -8.87
N ILE A 73 1.58 -3.14 -9.99
CA ILE A 73 0.65 -2.08 -10.35
C ILE A 73 -0.18 -2.56 -11.53
N GLN A 74 -1.47 -2.75 -11.30
CA GLN A 74 -2.40 -3.15 -12.34
C GLN A 74 -3.35 -2.00 -12.66
N SER A 75 -3.34 -1.53 -13.90
CA SER A 75 -4.30 -0.55 -14.42
C SER A 75 -4.41 0.76 -13.63
N GLY A 76 -3.33 1.23 -13.00
CA GLY A 76 -3.36 2.43 -12.18
C GLY A 76 -1.99 3.05 -11.91
N PRO A 77 -1.21 3.49 -12.93
CA PRO A 77 0.02 4.21 -12.66
C PRO A 77 -0.27 5.61 -12.10
N ALA A 78 0.60 6.10 -11.22
CA ALA A 78 0.49 7.42 -10.57
C ALA A 78 0.51 8.64 -11.53
N MET A 79 0.65 8.40 -12.82
CA MET A 79 0.70 9.46 -13.84
C MET A 79 -0.68 9.84 -14.39
N PHE A 80 -1.75 9.16 -13.99
CA PHE A 80 -3.11 9.56 -14.35
C PHE A 80 -3.70 10.47 -13.29
N ASP A 81 -4.12 11.65 -13.71
CA ASP A 81 -4.90 12.58 -12.92
C ASP A 81 -6.34 12.04 -12.76
N ILE A 82 -6.47 11.00 -11.94
CA ILE A 82 -7.76 10.41 -11.64
C ILE A 82 -8.28 11.05 -10.36
N GLN A 83 -9.41 11.70 -10.47
CA GLN A 83 -10.19 12.07 -9.31
C GLN A 83 -10.45 10.80 -8.48
N LEU A 84 -9.86 10.73 -7.29
CA LEU A 84 -9.93 9.61 -6.36
C LEU A 84 -11.38 9.33 -5.95
N SER A 85 -12.12 8.63 -6.78
CA SER A 85 -13.45 8.13 -6.47
C SER A 85 -13.38 6.64 -6.17
N GLN A 86 -13.54 6.32 -4.89
CA GLN A 86 -13.95 5.02 -4.33
C GLN A 86 -13.32 3.76 -4.93
N VAL A 87 -12.21 3.30 -4.40
CA VAL A 87 -11.70 1.98 -4.77
C VAL A 87 -11.03 1.25 -3.60
N CYS A 88 -11.23 -0.05 -3.54
CA CYS A 88 -10.58 -0.93 -2.57
C CYS A 88 -9.10 -1.14 -2.92
N PHE A 89 -8.24 -0.92 -1.95
CA PHE A 89 -6.82 -1.16 -2.05
C PHE A 89 -6.46 -2.48 -1.37
N PHE A 90 -5.69 -3.30 -2.04
CA PHE A 90 -5.16 -4.54 -1.47
C PHE A 90 -3.65 -4.42 -1.28
N ILE A 91 -3.18 -4.51 -0.06
CA ILE A 91 -1.78 -4.79 0.21
C ILE A 91 -1.62 -6.31 0.27
N ALA A 92 -0.99 -6.88 -0.74
CA ALA A 92 -0.56 -8.25 -0.68
C ALA A 92 0.89 -8.27 -0.17
N LEU A 93 1.07 -8.62 1.08
CA LEU A 93 2.38 -9.01 1.58
C LEU A 93 2.63 -10.44 1.11
N ILE A 94 3.34 -10.58 0.01
CA ILE A 94 3.79 -11.88 -0.45
C ILE A 94 5.15 -12.13 0.23
N GLY A 95 5.10 -12.49 1.49
CA GLY A 95 6.21 -13.14 2.16
C GLY A 95 6.15 -14.64 1.84
N PHE A 96 6.79 -15.08 0.77
CA PHE A 96 7.08 -16.48 0.59
C PHE A 96 8.25 -16.82 1.51
N ASN A 97 7.95 -17.23 2.74
CA ASN A 97 8.91 -17.99 3.49
C ASN A 97 9.01 -19.36 2.84
N ASN A 98 10.20 -19.70 2.43
CA ASN A 98 10.61 -20.94 1.80
C ASN A 98 9.89 -22.15 2.39
N ILE A 99 9.35 -22.86 1.48
CA ILE A 99 9.30 -24.31 1.61
C ILE A 99 10.74 -24.85 1.74
#